data_bcf3470d63a923bcc1e22d4786118af7
#
_entry.id   bcf3470d63a923bcc1e22d4786118af7
#
_cell.length_a   1.000
_cell.length_b   1.000
_cell.length_c   1.000
_cell.angle_alpha   90.00
_cell.angle_beta   90.00
_cell.angle_gamma   90.00
#
_symmetry.space_group_name_H-M   'P 1'
#
loop_
_entity.id
_entity.type
_entity.pdbx_description
1 polymer ?
#
loop_
_entity_poly.entity_id
_entity_poly.type
_entity_poly.pdbx_seq_one_letter_code
_entity_poly.pdbx_strand_id
1 'polypeptide(L)'
;VVSGALSLLKHDTLIKDFELEKNPTLSLKKATSIIKSLDKLPLLHHLMRLCPVPDLQFEKLFAEMRKILLVNLDKIEAKHELIYFLSTISLHCFVNEYVYAESEEEIFLVEELEEKIKQAVAQSNQPEVTKILCLASYRPLHQYDWCQKLKCLDSFDEVKKRLIEEPLLEKMIAKDIPLLGEVSNEVSLKVREQYEENPYPRWVKPAVSKNAKPIAAVCDELKLEINSEAIKDVAAPSILIAGCGTGQHSIETASRFLNCHVTAVDLSLASLAYATRKSNELHVTNIDYLQADILHLHQMG
;
A
#
# COMPACT_ATOMS: atom_id res chain seq x y z
N VAL A 1 14.78 6.78 6.66
CA VAL A 1 14.27 7.84 5.76
C VAL A 1 12.96 8.42 6.30
N VAL A 2 11.91 7.61 6.54
CA VAL A 2 10.59 8.08 7.01
C VAL A 2 10.71 8.84 8.33
N SER A 3 11.41 8.28 9.32
CA SER A 3 11.63 8.92 10.63
C SER A 3 12.30 10.30 10.52
N GLY A 4 13.32 10.43 9.65
CA GLY A 4 13.98 11.73 9.42
C GLY A 4 13.06 12.74 8.74
N ALA A 5 12.26 12.31 7.77
CA ALA A 5 11.29 13.17 7.11
C ALA A 5 10.18 13.65 8.06
N LEU A 6 9.67 12.76 8.93
CA LEU A 6 8.69 13.12 9.97
C LEU A 6 9.28 14.11 11.00
N SER A 7 10.55 13.91 11.37
CA SER A 7 11.24 14.86 12.26
C SER A 7 11.32 16.26 11.63
N LEU A 8 11.65 16.36 10.35
CA LEU A 8 11.67 17.64 9.63
C LEU A 8 10.28 18.29 9.58
N LEU A 9 9.25 17.51 9.27
CA LEU A 9 7.86 18.01 9.24
C LEU A 9 7.39 18.52 10.60
N LYS A 10 7.74 17.86 11.70
CA LYS A 10 7.38 18.31 13.06
C LYS A 10 8.00 19.65 13.47
N HIS A 11 9.11 20.03 12.85
CA HIS A 11 9.72 21.34 13.07
C HIS A 11 9.11 22.45 12.21
N ASP A 12 8.26 22.08 11.22
CA ASP A 12 7.55 23.09 10.42
C ASP A 12 6.54 23.85 11.27
N THR A 13 6.54 25.18 11.15
CA THR A 13 5.62 26.05 11.89
C THR A 13 4.16 25.76 11.56
N LEU A 14 3.86 25.38 10.31
CA LEU A 14 2.51 25.01 9.88
C LEU A 14 1.98 23.79 10.64
N ILE A 15 2.84 22.82 10.97
CA ILE A 15 2.43 21.61 11.73
C ILE A 15 2.27 21.93 13.21
N LYS A 16 3.09 22.81 13.77
CA LYS A 16 2.96 23.23 15.17
C LYS A 16 1.61 23.91 15.45
N ASP A 17 1.06 24.63 14.46
CA ASP A 17 -0.27 25.23 14.55
C ASP A 17 -1.41 24.20 14.49
N PHE A 18 -1.10 22.94 14.10
CA PHE A 18 -2.07 21.83 14.11
C PHE A 18 -2.13 21.10 15.46
N GLU A 19 -1.43 21.57 16.49
CA GLU A 19 -1.62 21.02 17.81
C GLU A 19 -3.13 20.95 18.08
N LEU A 20 -3.63 19.71 18.04
CA LEU A 20 -5.01 19.39 18.39
C LEU A 20 -5.15 19.65 19.88
N GLU A 21 -5.17 20.93 20.23
CA GLU A 21 -5.40 21.37 21.59
C GLU A 21 -6.73 20.78 22.06
N LYS A 22 -6.62 19.97 23.10
CA LYS A 22 -7.58 19.69 24.16
C LYS A 22 -9.11 19.67 23.88
N ASN A 23 -9.58 19.97 22.67
CA ASN A 23 -10.99 19.92 22.29
C ASN A 23 -11.21 19.05 21.04
N PRO A 24 -12.06 18.01 21.13
CA PRO A 24 -12.10 16.91 20.18
C PRO A 24 -12.86 17.17 18.88
N THR A 25 -13.39 18.35 18.61
CA THR A 25 -14.20 18.55 17.40
C THR A 25 -13.65 19.71 16.54
N LEU A 26 -12.94 19.32 15.48
CA LEU A 26 -12.57 20.26 14.43
C LEU A 26 -13.85 20.77 13.71
N SER A 27 -13.96 22.08 13.53
CA SER A 27 -15.03 22.64 12.68
C SER A 27 -14.66 22.52 11.20
N LEU A 28 -15.66 22.47 10.30
CA LEU A 28 -15.43 22.47 8.85
C LEU A 28 -14.55 23.64 8.39
N LYS A 29 -14.74 24.83 8.95
CA LYS A 29 -13.92 26.02 8.64
C LYS A 29 -12.45 25.80 9.00
N LYS A 30 -12.17 25.19 10.15
CA LYS A 30 -10.80 24.86 10.58
C LYS A 30 -10.20 23.76 9.70
N ALA A 31 -10.98 22.72 9.37
CA ALA A 31 -10.54 21.66 8.46
C ALA A 31 -10.16 22.20 7.07
N THR A 32 -10.97 23.08 6.49
CA THR A 32 -10.66 23.74 5.21
C THR A 32 -9.37 24.59 5.31
N SER A 33 -9.16 25.28 6.42
CA SER A 33 -7.92 26.03 6.64
C SER A 33 -6.70 25.12 6.75
N ILE A 34 -6.85 23.99 7.44
CA ILE A 34 -5.78 22.97 7.57
C ILE A 34 -5.43 22.40 6.18
N ILE A 35 -6.42 22.03 5.35
CA ILE A 35 -6.18 21.53 3.98
C ILE A 35 -5.33 22.51 3.17
N LYS A 36 -5.66 23.81 3.21
CA LYS A 36 -4.88 24.85 2.53
C LYS A 36 -3.44 24.96 3.04
N SER A 37 -3.24 24.70 4.32
CA SER A 37 -1.89 24.70 4.91
C SER A 37 -1.13 23.44 4.55
N LEU A 38 -1.78 22.26 4.56
CA LEU A 38 -1.20 20.99 4.16
C LEU A 38 -0.78 21.00 2.68
N ASP A 39 -1.53 21.69 1.80
CA ASP A 39 -1.18 21.83 0.38
C ASP A 39 0.21 22.46 0.18
N LYS A 40 0.71 23.23 1.15
CA LYS A 40 2.06 23.79 1.15
C LYS A 40 3.14 22.82 1.65
N LEU A 41 2.77 21.62 2.02
CA LEU A 41 3.66 20.58 2.57
C LEU A 41 3.77 19.37 1.62
N PRO A 42 4.39 19.51 0.44
CA PRO A 42 4.47 18.44 -0.55
C PRO A 42 5.15 17.17 -0.02
N LEU A 43 6.10 17.32 0.92
CA LEU A 43 6.77 16.18 1.55
C LEU A 43 5.77 15.33 2.35
N LEU A 44 4.83 15.92 3.07
CA LEU A 44 3.81 15.18 3.82
C LEU A 44 2.89 14.42 2.89
N HIS A 45 2.37 15.07 1.84
CA HIS A 45 1.56 14.41 0.83
C HIS A 45 2.30 13.25 0.17
N HIS A 46 3.59 13.42 -0.11
CA HIS A 46 4.41 12.37 -0.71
C HIS A 46 4.56 11.17 0.24
N LEU A 47 4.83 11.41 1.53
CA LEU A 47 4.90 10.34 2.54
C LEU A 47 3.57 9.59 2.66
N MET A 48 2.45 10.32 2.79
CA MET A 48 1.12 9.73 2.91
C MET A 48 0.78 8.78 1.74
N ARG A 49 1.24 9.10 0.54
CA ARG A 49 1.00 8.27 -0.66
C ARG A 49 1.90 7.04 -0.74
N LEU A 50 3.07 7.06 -0.10
CA LEU A 50 4.09 6.03 -0.26
C LEU A 50 4.15 5.01 0.87
N CYS A 51 3.80 5.42 2.09
CA CYS A 51 3.96 4.57 3.26
C CYS A 51 3.02 5.00 4.40
N PRO A 52 2.75 4.09 5.36
CA PRO A 52 2.14 4.48 6.62
C PRO A 52 2.96 5.58 7.31
N VAL A 53 2.28 6.54 7.94
CA VAL A 53 2.90 7.63 8.72
C VAL A 53 2.79 7.25 10.21
N PRO A 54 3.81 6.60 10.80
CA PRO A 54 3.73 6.06 12.17
C PRO A 54 3.92 7.17 13.21
N ASP A 55 2.92 8.04 13.32
CA ASP A 55 2.92 9.17 14.26
C ASP A 55 1.51 9.46 14.78
N LEU A 56 1.30 9.35 16.09
CA LEU A 56 -0.01 9.48 16.71
C LEU A 56 -0.69 10.84 16.50
N GLN A 57 0.07 11.93 16.31
CA GLN A 57 -0.50 13.24 16.07
C GLN A 57 -1.06 13.32 14.65
N PHE A 58 -0.31 12.81 13.67
CA PHE A 58 -0.78 12.72 12.29
C PHE A 58 -1.94 11.75 12.14
N GLU A 59 -1.91 10.59 12.81
CA GLU A 59 -3.01 9.63 12.78
C GLU A 59 -4.31 10.26 13.29
N LYS A 60 -4.27 10.93 14.45
CA LYS A 60 -5.43 11.66 14.98
C LYS A 60 -5.91 12.75 14.03
N LEU A 61 -4.99 13.55 13.48
CA LEU A 61 -5.34 14.59 12.52
C LEU A 61 -6.02 14.00 11.29
N PHE A 62 -5.47 12.95 10.70
CA PHE A 62 -6.01 12.34 9.48
C PHE A 62 -7.38 11.70 9.73
N ALA A 63 -7.57 11.00 10.84
CA ALA A 63 -8.86 10.43 11.23
C ALA A 63 -9.93 11.52 11.40
N GLU A 64 -9.62 12.59 12.15
CA GLU A 64 -10.54 13.72 12.33
C GLU A 64 -10.85 14.45 11.02
N MET A 65 -9.84 14.68 10.18
CA MET A 65 -10.05 15.32 8.87
C MET A 65 -10.95 14.46 7.98
N ARG A 66 -10.72 13.15 7.94
CA ARG A 66 -11.55 12.20 7.20
C ARG A 66 -13.00 12.28 7.65
N LYS A 67 -13.24 12.21 8.97
CA LYS A 67 -14.58 12.31 9.57
C LYS A 67 -15.29 13.61 9.21
N ILE A 68 -14.64 14.75 9.38
CA ILE A 68 -15.24 16.05 9.10
C ILE A 68 -15.63 16.19 7.63
N LEU A 69 -14.76 15.69 6.73
CA LEU A 69 -15.03 15.72 5.31
C LEU A 69 -16.23 14.84 4.94
N LEU A 70 -16.37 13.66 5.54
CA LEU A 70 -17.52 12.78 5.35
C LEU A 70 -18.83 13.45 5.81
N VAL A 71 -18.86 13.94 7.05
CA VAL A 71 -20.06 14.56 7.66
C VAL A 71 -20.54 15.80 6.90
N ASN A 72 -19.62 16.51 6.24
CA ASN A 72 -19.93 17.75 5.54
C ASN A 72 -19.81 17.63 4.01
N LEU A 73 -19.77 16.44 3.45
CA LEU A 73 -19.42 16.19 2.05
C LEU A 73 -20.29 16.98 1.05
N ASP A 74 -21.60 17.06 1.31
CA ASP A 74 -22.54 17.81 0.46
C ASP A 74 -22.46 19.35 0.63
N LYS A 75 -21.69 19.84 1.62
CA LYS A 75 -21.55 21.29 1.91
C LYS A 75 -20.21 21.85 1.45
N ILE A 76 -19.30 20.98 0.98
CA ILE A 76 -17.94 21.37 0.65
C ILE A 76 -17.83 21.62 -0.85
N GLU A 77 -17.29 22.77 -1.22
CA GLU A 77 -16.97 23.09 -2.61
C GLU A 77 -15.76 22.27 -3.07
N ALA A 78 -15.88 21.61 -4.23
CA ALA A 78 -14.85 20.77 -4.82
C ALA A 78 -13.67 21.59 -5.41
N LYS A 79 -12.90 22.27 -4.53
CA LYS A 79 -11.68 22.99 -4.90
C LYS A 79 -10.51 22.06 -5.11
N HIS A 80 -9.53 22.50 -5.87
CA HIS A 80 -8.33 21.72 -6.19
C HIS A 80 -7.63 21.19 -4.94
N GLU A 81 -7.41 22.00 -3.92
CA GLU A 81 -6.72 21.62 -2.69
C GLU A 81 -7.49 20.53 -1.92
N LEU A 82 -8.82 20.60 -1.94
CA LEU A 82 -9.66 19.57 -1.32
C LEU A 82 -9.57 18.23 -2.08
N ILE A 83 -9.69 18.27 -3.41
CA ILE A 83 -9.60 17.07 -4.24
C ILE A 83 -8.20 16.45 -4.09
N TYR A 84 -7.15 17.25 -4.08
CA TYR A 84 -5.78 16.80 -3.88
C TYR A 84 -5.58 16.15 -2.50
N PHE A 85 -6.13 16.75 -1.45
CA PHE A 85 -6.10 16.17 -0.10
C PHE A 85 -6.91 14.88 -0.02
N LEU A 86 -8.13 14.84 -0.55
CA LEU A 86 -8.97 13.64 -0.59
C LEU A 86 -8.30 12.50 -1.35
N SER A 87 -7.66 12.79 -2.48
CA SER A 87 -6.87 11.82 -3.23
C SER A 87 -5.70 11.27 -2.39
N THR A 88 -5.00 12.17 -1.68
CA THR A 88 -3.88 11.79 -0.83
C THR A 88 -4.31 10.94 0.36
N ILE A 89 -5.39 11.32 1.06
CA ILE A 89 -5.88 10.55 2.22
C ILE A 89 -6.46 9.20 1.81
N SER A 90 -7.08 9.08 0.62
CA SER A 90 -7.55 7.81 0.07
C SER A 90 -6.39 6.84 -0.16
N LEU A 91 -5.31 7.32 -0.79
CA LEU A 91 -4.09 6.53 -1.01
C LEU A 91 -3.43 6.15 0.32
N HIS A 92 -3.41 7.07 1.28
CA HIS A 92 -2.86 6.82 2.61
C HIS A 92 -3.65 5.74 3.35
N CYS A 93 -4.97 5.82 3.37
CA CYS A 93 -5.81 4.82 4.01
C CYS A 93 -5.65 3.44 3.36
N PHE A 94 -5.50 3.39 2.04
CA PHE A 94 -5.22 2.14 1.32
C PHE A 94 -3.86 1.54 1.69
N VAL A 95 -2.79 2.35 1.73
CA VAL A 95 -1.45 1.89 2.14
C VAL A 95 -1.41 1.47 3.60
N ASN A 96 -2.25 2.08 4.43
CA ASN A 96 -2.37 1.84 5.87
C ASN A 96 -3.44 0.78 6.21
N GLU A 97 -3.96 0.04 5.22
CA GLU A 97 -4.96 -1.03 5.37
C GLU A 97 -6.20 -0.57 6.16
N TYR A 98 -6.62 0.68 5.99
CA TYR A 98 -7.82 1.27 6.61
C TYR A 98 -7.90 1.13 8.15
N VAL A 99 -6.75 1.18 8.85
CA VAL A 99 -6.67 0.93 10.29
C VAL A 99 -7.33 1.98 11.18
N TYR A 100 -7.75 3.13 10.62
CA TYR A 100 -8.40 4.17 11.41
C TYR A 100 -9.78 3.72 11.89
N ALA A 101 -10.00 3.83 13.20
CA ALA A 101 -11.30 3.54 13.80
C ALA A 101 -12.42 4.40 13.19
N GLU A 102 -13.60 3.82 13.10
CA GLU A 102 -14.81 4.47 12.63
C GLU A 102 -15.83 4.55 13.76
N SER A 103 -16.50 5.69 13.91
CA SER A 103 -17.65 5.83 14.79
C SER A 103 -18.90 5.25 14.12
N GLU A 104 -19.95 4.94 14.90
CA GLU A 104 -21.24 4.49 14.38
C GLU A 104 -21.84 5.49 13.36
N GLU A 105 -21.65 6.78 13.59
CA GLU A 105 -22.05 7.85 12.66
C GLU A 105 -21.31 7.75 11.32
N GLU A 106 -19.98 7.49 11.35
CA GLU A 106 -19.17 7.33 10.14
C GLU A 106 -19.58 6.10 9.35
N ILE A 107 -19.79 4.96 10.03
CA ILE A 107 -20.25 3.71 9.40
C ILE A 107 -21.55 3.96 8.64
N PHE A 108 -22.55 4.57 9.30
CA PHE A 108 -23.83 4.88 8.69
C PHE A 108 -23.70 5.80 7.46
N LEU A 109 -22.91 6.88 7.57
CA LEU A 109 -22.71 7.81 6.47
C LEU A 109 -21.94 7.20 5.29
N VAL A 110 -21.01 6.29 5.57
CA VAL A 110 -20.28 5.55 4.53
C VAL A 110 -21.22 4.62 3.78
N GLU A 111 -22.08 3.88 4.47
CA GLU A 111 -23.09 3.00 3.85
C GLU A 111 -24.06 3.80 2.97
N GLU A 112 -24.54 4.96 3.44
CA GLU A 112 -25.34 5.87 2.61
C GLU A 112 -24.60 6.36 1.36
N LEU A 113 -23.31 6.67 1.52
CA LEU A 113 -22.46 7.14 0.42
C LEU A 113 -22.23 6.05 -0.61
N GLU A 114 -21.98 4.82 -0.17
CA GLU A 114 -21.86 3.63 -1.04
C GLU A 114 -23.12 3.46 -1.89
N GLU A 115 -24.29 3.48 -1.28
CA GLU A 115 -25.54 3.28 -1.99
C GLU A 115 -25.83 4.43 -2.98
N LYS A 116 -25.54 5.69 -2.63
CA LYS A 116 -25.68 6.85 -3.53
C LYS A 116 -24.76 6.71 -4.76
N ILE A 117 -23.51 6.28 -4.56
CA ILE A 117 -22.56 6.07 -5.67
C ILE A 117 -23.02 4.92 -6.55
N LYS A 118 -23.41 3.79 -5.97
CA LYS A 118 -23.92 2.61 -6.68
C LYS A 118 -25.14 2.95 -7.54
N GLN A 119 -26.11 3.69 -7.01
CA GLN A 119 -27.28 4.14 -7.73
C GLN A 119 -26.94 5.06 -8.91
N ALA A 120 -26.04 6.02 -8.70
CA ALA A 120 -25.58 6.91 -9.77
C ALA A 120 -24.94 6.12 -10.92
N VAL A 121 -24.05 5.18 -10.59
CA VAL A 121 -23.39 4.33 -11.60
C VAL A 121 -24.37 3.41 -12.32
N ALA A 122 -25.36 2.84 -11.60
CA ALA A 122 -26.41 2.01 -12.19
C ALA A 122 -27.26 2.79 -13.21
N GLN A 123 -27.48 4.08 -12.98
CA GLN A 123 -28.15 5.01 -13.88
C GLN A 123 -27.25 5.56 -15.00
N SER A 124 -26.01 5.04 -15.16
CA SER A 124 -25.00 5.54 -16.09
C SER A 124 -24.55 6.98 -15.83
N ASN A 125 -24.81 7.52 -14.67
CA ASN A 125 -24.31 8.79 -14.20
C ASN A 125 -22.94 8.63 -13.54
N GLN A 126 -22.09 9.65 -13.67
CA GLN A 126 -20.81 9.65 -12.95
C GLN A 126 -20.99 10.37 -11.60
N PRO A 127 -20.66 9.71 -10.48
CA PRO A 127 -20.64 10.37 -9.19
C PRO A 127 -19.61 11.50 -9.14
N GLU A 128 -19.82 12.47 -8.28
CA GLU A 128 -18.84 13.52 -8.01
C GLU A 128 -17.53 12.93 -7.51
N VAL A 129 -16.40 13.43 -7.99
CA VAL A 129 -15.06 12.93 -7.63
C VAL A 129 -14.81 13.00 -6.12
N THR A 130 -15.31 14.03 -5.45
CA THR A 130 -15.20 14.17 -3.99
C THR A 130 -15.90 13.05 -3.24
N LYS A 131 -17.05 12.57 -3.72
CA LYS A 131 -17.79 11.44 -3.15
C LYS A 131 -17.03 10.14 -3.30
N ILE A 132 -16.46 9.91 -4.49
CA ILE A 132 -15.65 8.71 -4.76
C ILE A 132 -14.39 8.71 -3.89
N LEU A 133 -13.67 9.82 -3.82
CA LEU A 133 -12.45 9.95 -3.03
C LEU A 133 -12.72 9.87 -1.52
N CYS A 134 -13.85 10.41 -1.07
CA CYS A 134 -14.26 10.27 0.33
C CYS A 134 -14.54 8.80 0.66
N LEU A 135 -15.30 8.07 -0.16
CA LEU A 135 -15.52 6.64 0.00
C LEU A 135 -14.19 5.86 -0.03
N ALA A 136 -13.30 6.19 -0.97
CA ALA A 136 -11.99 5.57 -1.11
C ALA A 136 -11.08 5.75 0.13
N SER A 137 -11.36 6.73 0.99
CA SER A 137 -10.64 6.89 2.27
C SER A 137 -11.18 5.99 3.39
N TYR A 138 -12.29 5.30 3.16
CA TYR A 138 -12.93 4.39 4.11
C TYR A 138 -12.95 2.94 3.63
N ARG A 139 -13.06 2.72 2.31
CA ARG A 139 -13.29 1.38 1.73
C ARG A 139 -12.39 1.16 0.49
N PRO A 140 -11.90 -0.06 0.29
CA PRO A 140 -11.13 -0.43 -0.88
C PRO A 140 -12.04 -0.51 -2.12
N LEU A 141 -11.87 0.44 -3.06
CA LEU A 141 -12.75 0.60 -4.22
C LEU A 141 -12.84 -0.65 -5.12
N HIS A 142 -11.77 -1.46 -5.21
CA HIS A 142 -11.73 -2.66 -6.05
C HIS A 142 -12.67 -3.79 -5.59
N GLN A 143 -13.30 -3.66 -4.43
CA GLN A 143 -14.28 -4.63 -3.91
C GLN A 143 -15.69 -4.41 -4.50
N TYR A 144 -15.95 -3.25 -5.09
CA TYR A 144 -17.25 -2.92 -5.66
C TYR A 144 -17.36 -3.34 -7.13
N ASP A 145 -18.43 -4.06 -7.48
CA ASP A 145 -18.69 -4.53 -8.84
C ASP A 145 -18.79 -3.39 -9.87
N TRP A 146 -19.17 -2.19 -9.42
CA TRP A 146 -19.29 -1.01 -10.24
C TRP A 146 -17.99 -0.21 -10.42
N CYS A 147 -16.92 -0.56 -9.72
CA CYS A 147 -15.68 0.25 -9.68
C CYS A 147 -15.07 0.52 -11.07
N GLN A 148 -15.14 -0.46 -11.97
CA GLN A 148 -14.60 -0.33 -13.33
C GLN A 148 -15.40 0.63 -14.23
N LYS A 149 -16.64 0.97 -13.84
CA LYS A 149 -17.48 1.92 -14.56
C LYS A 149 -17.17 3.39 -14.23
N LEU A 150 -16.34 3.63 -13.23
CA LEU A 150 -15.89 4.97 -12.86
C LEU A 150 -14.98 5.53 -13.96
N LYS A 151 -15.35 6.70 -14.49
CA LYS A 151 -14.54 7.40 -15.50
C LYS A 151 -13.36 8.09 -14.83
N CYS A 152 -12.23 8.12 -15.52
CA CYS A 152 -11.07 8.89 -15.09
C CYS A 152 -11.32 10.39 -15.21
N LEU A 153 -10.88 11.11 -14.18
CA LEU A 153 -10.59 12.53 -14.20
C LEU A 153 -9.13 12.65 -13.75
N ASP A 154 -8.37 13.57 -14.28
CA ASP A 154 -6.91 13.71 -14.00
C ASP A 154 -6.56 13.63 -12.51
N SER A 155 -7.42 14.21 -11.67
CA SER A 155 -7.28 14.18 -10.21
C SER A 155 -7.60 12.84 -9.54
N PHE A 156 -8.13 11.88 -10.28
CA PHE A 156 -8.52 10.54 -9.81
C PHE A 156 -7.62 9.42 -10.37
N ASP A 157 -6.80 9.70 -11.37
CA ASP A 157 -6.04 8.68 -12.11
C ASP A 157 -5.14 7.82 -11.21
N GLU A 158 -4.37 8.43 -10.29
CA GLU A 158 -3.52 7.68 -9.37
C GLU A 158 -4.35 6.80 -8.42
N VAL A 159 -5.47 7.33 -7.91
CA VAL A 159 -6.38 6.58 -7.03
C VAL A 159 -7.00 5.42 -7.79
N LYS A 160 -7.52 5.65 -9.00
CA LYS A 160 -8.09 4.59 -9.83
C LYS A 160 -7.06 3.50 -10.13
N LYS A 161 -5.86 3.89 -10.54
CA LYS A 161 -4.78 2.95 -10.80
C LYS A 161 -4.50 2.07 -9.57
N ARG A 162 -4.24 2.70 -8.42
CA ARG A 162 -3.75 1.99 -7.22
C ARG A 162 -4.84 1.29 -6.42
N LEU A 163 -6.07 1.82 -6.40
CA LEU A 163 -7.17 1.28 -5.60
C LEU A 163 -8.15 0.41 -6.39
N ILE A 164 -8.05 0.42 -7.72
CA ILE A 164 -8.94 -0.37 -8.58
C ILE A 164 -8.13 -1.26 -9.54
N GLU A 165 -7.33 -0.67 -10.43
CA GLU A 165 -6.72 -1.40 -11.54
C GLU A 165 -5.64 -2.38 -11.06
N GLU A 166 -4.73 -1.93 -10.19
CA GLU A 166 -3.67 -2.78 -9.64
C GLU A 166 -4.23 -3.95 -8.81
N PRO A 167 -5.17 -3.77 -7.86
CA PRO A 167 -5.76 -4.90 -7.14
C PRO A 167 -6.55 -5.88 -8.02
N LEU A 168 -7.24 -5.39 -9.06
CA LEU A 168 -7.92 -6.27 -10.00
C LEU A 168 -6.94 -7.09 -10.84
N LEU A 169 -5.82 -6.49 -11.25
CA LEU A 169 -4.73 -7.20 -11.93
C LEU A 169 -4.10 -8.25 -10.99
N GLU A 170 -3.88 -7.93 -9.73
CA GLU A 170 -3.38 -8.87 -8.72
C GLU A 170 -4.30 -10.08 -8.56
N LYS A 171 -5.62 -9.89 -8.54
CA LYS A 171 -6.60 -10.99 -8.52
C LYS A 171 -6.51 -11.90 -9.76
N MET A 172 -6.09 -11.35 -10.89
CA MET A 172 -5.85 -12.17 -12.10
C MET A 172 -4.53 -12.94 -11.98
N ILE A 173 -3.46 -12.27 -11.60
CA ILE A 173 -2.13 -12.89 -11.42
C ILE A 173 -2.18 -14.03 -10.40
N ALA A 174 -2.92 -13.88 -9.30
CA ALA A 174 -3.05 -14.89 -8.26
C ALA A 174 -3.50 -16.27 -8.78
N LYS A 175 -4.27 -16.30 -9.88
CA LYS A 175 -4.77 -17.56 -10.46
C LYS A 175 -3.67 -18.41 -11.13
N ASP A 176 -2.61 -17.76 -11.55
CA ASP A 176 -1.51 -18.39 -12.30
C ASP A 176 -0.30 -18.72 -11.41
N ILE A 177 -0.33 -18.35 -10.13
CA ILE A 177 0.75 -18.64 -9.19
C ILE A 177 0.72 -20.13 -8.81
N PRO A 178 1.82 -20.88 -9.05
CA PRO A 178 1.86 -22.30 -8.72
C PRO A 178 1.78 -22.56 -7.21
N LEU A 179 1.08 -23.61 -6.83
CA LEU A 179 1.03 -24.13 -5.46
C LEU A 179 2.00 -25.31 -5.32
N LEU A 180 2.85 -25.25 -4.31
CA LEU A 180 3.74 -26.34 -3.93
C LEU A 180 3.25 -26.98 -2.62
N GLY A 181 2.87 -28.27 -2.72
CA GLY A 181 2.36 -29.01 -1.57
C GLY A 181 0.96 -28.58 -1.11
N GLU A 182 0.56 -29.06 0.06
CA GLU A 182 -0.72 -28.73 0.68
C GLU A 182 -0.50 -27.85 1.92
N VAL A 183 -1.34 -26.84 2.11
CA VAL A 183 -1.37 -26.03 3.33
C VAL A 183 -2.39 -26.68 4.27
N SER A 184 -1.93 -27.56 5.16
CA SER A 184 -2.79 -28.34 6.06
C SER A 184 -2.68 -27.92 7.54
N ASN A 185 -1.65 -27.17 7.92
CA ASN A 185 -1.44 -26.76 9.30
C ASN A 185 -2.44 -25.64 9.70
N GLU A 186 -3.15 -25.82 10.82
CA GLU A 186 -4.17 -24.86 11.28
C GLU A 186 -3.62 -23.45 11.53
N VAL A 187 -2.38 -23.31 12.01
CA VAL A 187 -1.75 -22.02 12.22
C VAL A 187 -1.44 -21.36 10.88
N SER A 188 -0.89 -22.14 9.93
CA SER A 188 -0.60 -21.67 8.57
C SER A 188 -1.88 -21.21 7.85
N LEU A 189 -3.01 -21.91 8.05
CA LEU A 189 -4.30 -21.52 7.47
C LEU A 189 -4.78 -20.16 8.01
N LYS A 190 -4.72 -19.94 9.33
CA LYS A 190 -5.11 -18.66 9.95
C LYS A 190 -4.21 -17.50 9.52
N VAL A 191 -2.90 -17.74 9.46
CA VAL A 191 -1.92 -16.75 8.97
C VAL A 191 -2.21 -16.42 7.51
N ARG A 192 -2.47 -17.44 6.68
CA ARG A 192 -2.85 -17.24 5.28
C ARG A 192 -4.10 -16.36 5.16
N GLU A 193 -5.19 -16.67 5.86
CA GLU A 193 -6.43 -15.91 5.84
C GLU A 193 -6.18 -14.42 6.13
N GLN A 194 -5.40 -14.10 7.16
CA GLN A 194 -5.07 -12.72 7.51
C GLN A 194 -4.34 -11.97 6.39
N TYR A 195 -3.36 -12.60 5.73
CA TYR A 195 -2.58 -11.96 4.67
C TYR A 195 -3.26 -12.02 3.30
N GLU A 196 -4.25 -12.90 3.10
CA GLU A 196 -5.09 -12.90 1.90
C GLU A 196 -6.02 -11.68 1.85
N GLU A 197 -6.54 -11.26 3.00
CA GLU A 197 -7.38 -10.06 3.07
C GLU A 197 -6.54 -8.79 2.90
N ASN A 198 -5.38 -8.74 3.54
CA ASN A 198 -4.56 -7.53 3.65
C ASN A 198 -3.07 -7.82 3.38
N PRO A 199 -2.65 -7.90 2.10
CA PRO A 199 -1.23 -8.08 1.77
C PRO A 199 -0.43 -6.86 2.24
N TYR A 200 0.43 -7.06 3.24
CA TYR A 200 1.21 -6.02 3.90
C TYR A 200 2.70 -6.35 3.95
N PRO A 201 3.61 -5.36 3.84
CA PRO A 201 3.34 -3.94 3.53
C PRO A 201 3.08 -3.69 2.03
N ARG A 202 2.18 -2.75 1.71
CA ARG A 202 1.96 -2.26 0.34
C ARG A 202 3.00 -1.19 -0.02
N TRP A 203 4.24 -1.59 -0.16
CA TRP A 203 5.32 -0.70 -0.55
C TRP A 203 5.17 -0.23 -2.02
N VAL A 204 5.57 1.01 -2.32
CA VAL A 204 5.42 1.59 -3.67
C VAL A 204 6.71 1.50 -4.47
N LYS A 205 7.86 1.80 -3.87
CA LYS A 205 9.17 1.76 -4.52
C LYS A 205 10.20 1.10 -3.61
N PRO A 206 10.76 -0.06 -3.98
CA PRO A 206 11.86 -0.69 -3.27
C PRO A 206 13.20 -0.10 -3.71
N ALA A 207 14.24 -0.43 -2.98
CA ALA A 207 15.62 -0.12 -3.34
C ALA A 207 16.14 -1.13 -4.36
N VAL A 208 15.86 -0.92 -5.64
CA VAL A 208 16.39 -1.77 -6.72
C VAL A 208 17.83 -1.37 -7.00
N SER A 209 18.75 -2.35 -6.96
CA SER A 209 20.16 -2.12 -7.33
C SER A 209 20.29 -1.92 -8.85
N LYS A 210 20.99 -0.86 -9.24
CA LYS A 210 21.29 -0.61 -10.66
C LYS A 210 22.50 -1.42 -11.18
N ASN A 211 23.33 -1.92 -10.26
CA ASN A 211 24.55 -2.67 -10.57
C ASN A 211 24.56 -3.93 -9.72
N ALA A 212 24.17 -5.05 -10.33
CA ALA A 212 24.29 -6.35 -9.70
C ALA A 212 25.76 -6.74 -9.54
N LYS A 213 26.12 -7.41 -8.45
CA LYS A 213 27.49 -7.79 -8.09
C LYS A 213 27.59 -9.28 -7.78
N PRO A 214 28.78 -9.91 -7.97
CA PRO A 214 29.02 -11.26 -7.47
C PRO A 214 28.83 -11.36 -5.96
N ILE A 215 28.50 -12.54 -5.44
CA ILE A 215 28.30 -12.79 -4.01
C ILE A 215 29.50 -12.30 -3.19
N ALA A 216 30.73 -12.65 -3.60
CA ALA A 216 31.97 -12.25 -2.91
C ALA A 216 32.04 -10.74 -2.72
N ALA A 217 31.78 -9.97 -3.79
CA ALA A 217 31.81 -8.51 -3.72
C ALA A 217 30.74 -7.92 -2.80
N VAL A 218 29.54 -8.49 -2.77
CA VAL A 218 28.46 -8.07 -1.83
C VAL A 218 28.85 -8.38 -0.39
N CYS A 219 29.43 -9.55 -0.14
CA CYS A 219 29.88 -9.94 1.20
C CYS A 219 30.99 -9.03 1.71
N ASP A 220 31.95 -8.69 0.87
CA ASP A 220 33.05 -7.77 1.22
C ASP A 220 32.51 -6.37 1.56
N GLU A 221 31.57 -5.85 0.77
CA GLU A 221 30.93 -4.55 1.05
C GLU A 221 30.17 -4.53 2.38
N LEU A 222 29.47 -5.61 2.69
CA LEU A 222 28.70 -5.75 3.92
C LEU A 222 29.56 -6.23 5.11
N LYS A 223 30.85 -6.52 4.86
CA LYS A 223 31.79 -7.08 5.85
C LYS A 223 31.27 -8.39 6.46
N LEU A 224 30.65 -9.24 5.64
CA LEU A 224 30.16 -10.54 6.06
C LEU A 224 31.26 -11.60 5.92
N GLU A 225 31.48 -12.35 6.97
CA GLU A 225 32.36 -13.52 6.95
C GLU A 225 31.57 -14.74 6.44
N ILE A 226 32.01 -15.30 5.33
CA ILE A 226 31.43 -16.56 4.79
C ILE A 226 32.49 -17.65 4.99
N ASN A 227 32.12 -18.69 5.72
CA ASN A 227 32.99 -19.82 6.03
C ASN A 227 33.20 -20.81 4.87
N SER A 228 32.65 -20.56 3.71
CA SER A 228 32.73 -21.45 2.56
C SER A 228 33.18 -20.71 1.31
N GLU A 229 34.36 -21.03 0.84
CA GLU A 229 34.87 -20.55 -0.46
C GLU A 229 33.95 -20.98 -1.62
N ALA A 230 33.33 -22.16 -1.51
CA ALA A 230 32.40 -22.64 -2.53
C ALA A 230 31.18 -21.71 -2.76
N ILE A 231 30.74 -20.97 -1.73
CA ILE A 231 29.65 -19.98 -1.88
C ILE A 231 30.18 -18.70 -2.56
N LYS A 232 31.39 -18.26 -2.25
CA LYS A 232 31.96 -17.04 -2.82
C LYS A 232 32.17 -17.14 -4.32
N ASP A 233 32.54 -18.35 -4.79
CA ASP A 233 32.88 -18.61 -6.19
C ASP A 233 31.67 -18.96 -7.08
N VAL A 234 30.45 -18.94 -6.53
CA VAL A 234 29.23 -19.21 -7.30
C VAL A 234 28.95 -18.08 -8.28
N ALA A 235 29.08 -18.38 -9.57
CA ALA A 235 28.86 -17.40 -10.64
C ALA A 235 27.38 -17.09 -10.91
N ALA A 236 26.50 -18.07 -10.65
CA ALA A 236 25.03 -17.97 -10.83
C ALA A 236 24.32 -18.56 -9.62
N PRO A 237 24.12 -17.78 -8.55
CA PRO A 237 23.53 -18.29 -7.32
C PRO A 237 22.05 -18.53 -7.45
N SER A 238 21.58 -19.69 -6.93
CA SER A 238 20.16 -19.97 -6.67
C SER A 238 19.83 -19.58 -5.23
N ILE A 239 18.84 -18.73 -5.05
CA ILE A 239 18.50 -18.14 -3.76
C ILE A 239 17.04 -18.48 -3.42
N LEU A 240 16.81 -19.10 -2.28
CA LEU A 240 15.47 -19.32 -1.73
C LEU A 240 15.13 -18.23 -0.71
N ILE A 241 13.96 -17.60 -0.87
CA ILE A 241 13.39 -16.66 0.10
C ILE A 241 12.08 -17.24 0.62
N ALA A 242 12.11 -17.72 1.85
CA ALA A 242 10.96 -18.29 2.54
C ALA A 242 10.21 -17.21 3.33
N GLY A 243 8.90 -17.09 3.11
CA GLY A 243 8.08 -16.03 3.69
C GLY A 243 8.36 -14.68 3.03
N CYS A 244 8.28 -14.61 1.71
CA CYS A 244 8.66 -13.40 0.96
C CYS A 244 7.66 -12.24 1.07
N GLY A 245 6.44 -12.49 1.57
CA GLY A 245 5.37 -11.51 1.67
C GLY A 245 5.11 -10.82 0.32
N THR A 246 5.00 -9.52 0.34
CA THR A 246 4.78 -8.68 -0.85
C THR A 246 6.05 -8.49 -1.73
N GLY A 247 7.10 -9.29 -1.53
CA GLY A 247 8.23 -9.45 -2.44
C GLY A 247 9.29 -8.35 -2.41
N GLN A 248 9.25 -7.40 -1.50
CA GLN A 248 10.26 -6.34 -1.45
C GLN A 248 11.68 -6.90 -1.34
N HIS A 249 11.90 -7.79 -0.37
CA HIS A 249 13.19 -8.43 -0.16
C HIS A 249 13.62 -9.28 -1.38
N SER A 250 12.68 -9.98 -2.01
CA SER A 250 12.95 -10.79 -3.20
C SER A 250 13.45 -9.95 -4.36
N ILE A 251 12.81 -8.82 -4.63
CA ILE A 251 13.17 -7.88 -5.70
C ILE A 251 14.53 -7.23 -5.41
N GLU A 252 14.76 -6.78 -4.17
CA GLU A 252 16.04 -6.21 -3.76
C GLU A 252 17.17 -7.24 -3.89
N THR A 253 16.94 -8.49 -3.52
CA THR A 253 17.90 -9.59 -3.63
C THR A 253 18.18 -9.91 -5.10
N ALA A 254 17.15 -10.12 -5.90
CA ALA A 254 17.27 -10.44 -7.32
C ALA A 254 18.01 -9.36 -8.13
N SER A 255 17.87 -8.10 -7.73
CA SER A 255 18.56 -6.97 -8.36
C SER A 255 20.00 -6.78 -7.86
N ARG A 256 20.35 -7.35 -6.72
CA ARG A 256 21.66 -7.17 -6.06
C ARG A 256 22.72 -8.14 -6.55
N PHE A 257 22.34 -9.41 -6.72
CA PHE A 257 23.29 -10.47 -7.06
C PHE A 257 23.35 -10.72 -8.56
N LEU A 258 24.58 -10.76 -9.10
CA LEU A 258 24.83 -10.99 -10.52
C LEU A 258 24.43 -12.42 -10.90
N ASN A 259 23.69 -12.55 -12.00
CA ASN A 259 23.24 -13.82 -12.58
C ASN A 259 22.47 -14.73 -11.60
N CYS A 260 21.91 -14.17 -10.52
CA CYS A 260 21.15 -14.97 -9.57
C CYS A 260 19.78 -15.36 -10.13
N HIS A 261 19.24 -16.46 -9.63
CA HIS A 261 17.85 -16.84 -9.74
C HIS A 261 17.25 -16.94 -8.34
N VAL A 262 16.11 -16.29 -8.13
CA VAL A 262 15.43 -16.27 -6.83
C VAL A 262 14.16 -17.11 -6.91
N THR A 263 14.00 -18.05 -6.00
CA THR A 263 12.74 -18.73 -5.73
C THR A 263 12.15 -18.11 -4.45
N ALA A 264 11.01 -17.45 -4.57
CA ALA A 264 10.37 -16.74 -3.48
C ALA A 264 9.04 -17.42 -3.13
N VAL A 265 8.88 -17.82 -1.87
CA VAL A 265 7.69 -18.56 -1.43
C VAL A 265 6.97 -17.83 -0.30
N ASP A 266 5.64 -17.90 -0.32
CA ASP A 266 4.78 -17.38 0.75
C ASP A 266 3.46 -18.18 0.82
N LEU A 267 2.75 -18.07 1.94
CA LEU A 267 1.43 -18.67 2.12
C LEU A 267 0.32 -17.88 1.39
N SER A 268 0.46 -16.56 1.31
CA SER A 268 -0.57 -15.66 0.79
C SER A 268 -0.45 -15.46 -0.71
N LEU A 269 -1.46 -15.91 -1.47
CA LEU A 269 -1.57 -15.61 -2.91
C LEU A 269 -1.71 -14.14 -3.18
N ALA A 270 -2.42 -13.39 -2.34
CA ALA A 270 -2.57 -11.94 -2.48
C ALA A 270 -1.22 -11.23 -2.36
N SER A 271 -0.38 -11.64 -1.39
CA SER A 271 0.99 -11.12 -1.24
C SER A 271 1.87 -11.47 -2.43
N LEU A 272 1.82 -12.72 -2.90
CA LEU A 272 2.59 -13.17 -4.07
C LEU A 272 2.15 -12.48 -5.36
N ALA A 273 0.85 -12.27 -5.54
CA ALA A 273 0.32 -11.55 -6.70
C ALA A 273 0.79 -10.08 -6.72
N TYR A 274 0.79 -9.43 -5.55
CA TYR A 274 1.39 -8.10 -5.38
C TYR A 274 2.87 -8.12 -5.78
N ALA A 275 3.64 -9.08 -5.25
CA ALA A 275 5.07 -9.23 -5.53
C ALA A 275 5.33 -9.44 -7.03
N THR A 276 4.55 -10.33 -7.68
CA THR A 276 4.65 -10.60 -9.11
C THR A 276 4.34 -9.37 -9.96
N ARG A 277 3.25 -8.65 -9.65
CA ARG A 277 2.93 -7.40 -10.34
C ARG A 277 4.06 -6.38 -10.20
N LYS A 278 4.61 -6.22 -9.01
CA LYS A 278 5.72 -5.30 -8.74
C LYS A 278 7.01 -5.70 -9.44
N SER A 279 7.33 -6.99 -9.52
CA SER A 279 8.48 -7.48 -10.29
C SER A 279 8.34 -7.15 -11.78
N ASN A 280 7.14 -7.37 -12.34
CA ASN A 280 6.84 -7.02 -13.72
C ASN A 280 6.96 -5.50 -13.99
N GLU A 281 6.43 -4.66 -13.07
CA GLU A 281 6.52 -3.20 -13.14
C GLU A 281 7.98 -2.70 -13.13
N LEU A 282 8.84 -3.38 -12.36
CA LEU A 282 10.26 -3.05 -12.20
C LEU A 282 11.18 -3.77 -13.18
N HIS A 283 10.61 -4.60 -14.08
CA HIS A 283 11.35 -5.41 -15.05
C HIS A 283 12.38 -6.36 -14.42
N VAL A 284 12.08 -6.90 -13.22
CA VAL A 284 12.87 -7.91 -12.53
C VAL A 284 12.31 -9.27 -12.91
N THR A 285 13.05 -10.02 -13.75
CA THR A 285 12.54 -11.24 -14.41
C THR A 285 13.19 -12.54 -13.90
N ASN A 286 14.09 -12.45 -12.94
CA ASN A 286 14.84 -13.59 -12.38
C ASN A 286 14.29 -14.04 -11.02
N ILE A 287 12.96 -13.97 -10.85
CA ILE A 287 12.26 -14.42 -9.64
C ILE A 287 11.11 -15.33 -10.03
N ASP A 288 11.05 -16.51 -9.43
CA ASP A 288 9.88 -17.39 -9.45
C ASP A 288 9.13 -17.27 -8.12
N TYR A 289 7.84 -16.96 -8.19
CA TYR A 289 6.93 -16.86 -7.05
C TYR A 289 6.08 -18.13 -6.94
N LEU A 290 6.07 -18.76 -5.77
CA LEU A 290 5.34 -20.00 -5.51
C LEU A 290 4.56 -19.88 -4.20
N GLN A 291 3.32 -20.35 -4.19
CA GLN A 291 2.60 -20.52 -2.94
C GLN A 291 3.10 -21.78 -2.23
N ALA A 292 3.59 -21.64 -1.01
CA ALA A 292 4.06 -22.79 -0.22
C ALA A 292 4.00 -22.50 1.29
N ASP A 293 3.77 -23.57 2.07
CA ASP A 293 4.00 -23.51 3.50
C ASP A 293 5.49 -23.76 3.79
N ILE A 294 6.14 -22.82 4.50
CA ILE A 294 7.55 -22.93 4.86
C ILE A 294 7.85 -24.18 5.69
N LEU A 295 6.87 -24.74 6.40
CA LEU A 295 7.00 -25.99 7.15
C LEU A 295 7.20 -27.22 6.24
N HIS A 296 6.83 -27.11 4.97
CA HIS A 296 6.88 -28.17 3.99
C HIS A 296 7.93 -27.99 2.89
N LEU A 297 8.82 -26.99 3.02
CA LEU A 297 9.87 -26.70 2.02
C LEU A 297 10.87 -27.84 1.83
N HIS A 298 11.00 -28.77 2.78
CA HIS A 298 11.81 -30.00 2.61
C HIS A 298 11.35 -30.86 1.44
N GLN A 299 10.15 -30.63 0.91
CA GLN A 299 9.62 -31.35 -0.27
C GLN A 299 10.13 -30.73 -1.59
N MET A 300 10.82 -29.60 -1.55
CA MET A 300 11.37 -28.97 -2.75
C MET A 300 12.67 -29.61 -3.26
N GLY A 301 13.22 -30.63 -2.56
CA GLY A 301 14.37 -31.45 -2.99
C GLY A 301 15.71 -30.79 -2.70
#